data_ebf05d0862dfee3adc4c0ffc265686dd
#
_entry.id   ebf05d0862dfee3adc4c0ffc265686dd
#
_cell.length_a   1.000
_cell.length_b   1.000
_cell.length_c   1.000
_cell.angle_alpha   90.00
_cell.angle_beta   90.00
_cell.angle_gamma   90.00
#
_symmetry.space_group_name_H-M   'P 1'
#
loop_
_entity.id
_entity.type
_entity.pdbx_description
1 polymer ?
#
loop_
_entity_poly.entity_id
_entity_poly.type
_entity_poly.pdbx_seq_one_letter_code
_entity_poly.pdbx_strand_id
1 'polypeptide(L)'
;MDFSLNEEQRAWQMKARKFAEDVLRPASLARDRIADPAKTIDWEIIKKGSKLGFRTAVVPKEYGGHAIDFVTQALVMAELARGDSAMSKAFSQCWKWSHLISQACTQDQKDRFLKPFMEDDTFVLGKGITEPSGGSDNRLPPDDPKAGVKLRGERQGDTWILNGEKTFIANGNVGKLFFLDVRTDPNAPLRNAVTLFLIPKDTPGFRVGKVFNKSGWRFYQNGEMIFENARVPHANVIGQVNGAYANSTGDASGDLFGDLELAANALGVCDAACEQSIDLARTATQGGKLLKEQQSVQLKIGRMSALTEALRSFVLRVAYEHDQRAHSANAGLVMNLATDIIQEVAELNADVHDAAGILDENADKLVRDAFIWSHLAGDAVQRMKVARRVLK
;
A
#
# COMPACT_ATOMS: atom_id res chain seq x y z
N MET A 1 22.83 -20.14 -5.06
CA MET A 1 21.98 -19.11 -4.44
C MET A 1 21.77 -19.51 -3.00
N ASP A 2 22.09 -18.65 -2.04
CA ASP A 2 21.78 -18.88 -0.63
C ASP A 2 20.44 -18.18 -0.35
N PHE A 3 19.45 -18.94 0.08
CA PHE A 3 18.13 -18.45 0.45
C PHE A 3 17.98 -18.30 1.97
N SER A 4 19.06 -18.47 2.74
CA SER A 4 19.03 -18.31 4.19
C SER A 4 18.88 -16.82 4.56
N LEU A 5 17.99 -16.56 5.49
CA LEU A 5 17.85 -15.23 6.07
C LEU A 5 19.01 -14.99 7.07
N ASN A 6 19.53 -13.77 7.10
CA ASN A 6 20.46 -13.35 8.14
C ASN A 6 19.73 -13.13 9.48
N GLU A 7 20.49 -12.88 10.55
CA GLU A 7 19.92 -12.72 11.90
C GLU A 7 19.00 -11.50 12.01
N GLU A 8 19.35 -10.39 11.38
CA GLU A 8 18.53 -9.16 11.39
C GLU A 8 17.20 -9.38 10.67
N GLN A 9 17.23 -10.01 9.48
CA GLN A 9 16.02 -10.36 8.72
C GLN A 9 15.09 -11.28 9.51
N ARG A 10 15.64 -12.31 10.15
CA ARG A 10 14.87 -13.22 11.03
C ARG A 10 14.26 -12.49 12.23
N ALA A 11 15.02 -11.62 12.87
CA ALA A 11 14.56 -10.85 14.02
C ALA A 11 13.37 -9.94 13.63
N TRP A 12 13.46 -9.24 12.49
CA TRP A 12 12.36 -8.42 11.97
C TRP A 12 11.14 -9.26 11.59
N GLN A 13 11.35 -10.40 10.92
CA GLN A 13 10.27 -11.32 10.57
C GLN A 13 9.54 -11.84 11.81
N MET A 14 10.27 -12.33 12.81
CA MET A 14 9.69 -12.84 14.06
C MET A 14 8.95 -11.75 14.84
N LYS A 15 9.50 -10.52 14.88
CA LYS A 15 8.85 -9.37 15.50
C LYS A 15 7.52 -9.03 14.82
N ALA A 16 7.50 -9.02 13.48
CA ALA A 16 6.30 -8.77 12.70
C ALA A 16 5.25 -9.88 12.88
N ARG A 17 5.67 -11.15 12.85
CA ARG A 17 4.80 -12.31 13.10
C ARG A 17 4.14 -12.23 14.46
N LYS A 18 4.93 -12.00 15.52
CA LYS A 18 4.39 -11.87 16.86
C LYS A 18 3.36 -10.74 16.98
N PHE A 19 3.64 -9.58 16.39
CA PHE A 19 2.69 -8.46 16.38
C PHE A 19 1.42 -8.79 15.58
N ALA A 20 1.55 -9.48 14.47
CA ALA A 20 0.42 -9.94 13.66
C ALA A 20 -0.48 -10.91 14.44
N GLU A 21 0.10 -11.88 15.14
CA GLU A 21 -0.62 -12.88 15.93
C GLU A 21 -1.28 -12.30 17.18
N ASP A 22 -0.52 -11.48 17.94
CA ASP A 22 -0.98 -10.99 19.24
C ASP A 22 -1.91 -9.77 19.13
N VAL A 23 -1.81 -8.98 18.05
CA VAL A 23 -2.48 -7.67 17.96
C VAL A 23 -3.37 -7.55 16.72
N LEU A 24 -2.84 -7.83 15.51
CA LEU A 24 -3.58 -7.57 14.28
C LEU A 24 -4.71 -8.57 14.05
N ARG A 25 -4.39 -9.87 14.09
CA ARG A 25 -5.36 -10.95 13.85
C ARG A 25 -6.55 -10.91 14.83
N PRO A 26 -6.36 -10.74 16.16
CA PRO A 26 -7.49 -10.62 17.09
C PRO A 26 -8.39 -9.40 16.83
N ALA A 27 -7.82 -8.31 16.31
CA ALA A 27 -8.59 -7.09 16.04
C ALA A 27 -9.23 -7.07 14.65
N SER A 28 -8.75 -7.90 13.71
CA SER A 28 -9.04 -7.82 12.27
C SER A 28 -10.53 -7.78 11.97
N LEU A 29 -11.27 -8.82 12.34
CA LEU A 29 -12.70 -8.95 12.04
C LEU A 29 -13.55 -7.89 12.78
N ALA A 30 -13.22 -7.61 14.04
CA ALA A 30 -13.95 -6.61 14.83
C ALA A 30 -13.83 -5.21 14.21
N ARG A 31 -12.67 -4.86 13.64
CA ARG A 31 -12.46 -3.58 12.95
C ARG A 31 -13.12 -3.53 11.59
N ASP A 32 -13.14 -4.65 10.88
CA ASP A 32 -13.81 -4.77 9.58
C ASP A 32 -15.32 -4.55 9.69
N ARG A 33 -15.95 -5.00 10.78
CA ARG A 33 -17.40 -4.90 11.05
C ARG A 33 -17.89 -3.54 11.49
N ILE A 34 -17.01 -2.58 11.78
CA ILE A 34 -17.44 -1.22 12.19
C ILE A 34 -18.19 -0.56 11.03
N ALA A 35 -19.46 -0.21 11.27
CA ALA A 35 -20.34 0.34 10.23
C ALA A 35 -19.86 1.69 9.69
N ASP A 36 -19.43 2.59 10.58
CA ASP A 36 -18.92 3.92 10.21
C ASP A 36 -17.44 3.81 9.71
N PRO A 37 -17.17 4.04 8.42
CA PRO A 37 -15.83 3.90 7.88
C PRO A 37 -14.81 4.87 8.50
N ALA A 38 -15.25 5.99 9.07
CA ALA A 38 -14.36 6.94 9.74
C ALA A 38 -13.87 6.46 11.12
N LYS A 39 -14.48 5.41 11.68
CA LYS A 39 -14.15 4.84 12.99
C LYS A 39 -13.40 3.51 12.94
N THR A 40 -13.08 3.02 11.75
CA THR A 40 -12.42 1.70 11.59
C THR A 40 -10.99 1.70 12.09
N ILE A 41 -10.25 2.81 12.00
CA ILE A 41 -8.87 2.91 12.50
C ILE A 41 -8.81 2.78 14.03
N ASP A 42 -7.77 2.12 14.51
CA ASP A 42 -7.45 2.02 15.93
C ASP A 42 -6.06 2.61 16.19
N TRP A 43 -6.04 3.75 16.84
CA TRP A 43 -4.80 4.47 17.11
C TRP A 43 -3.89 3.75 18.10
N GLU A 44 -4.41 2.90 18.98
CA GLU A 44 -3.60 2.10 19.89
C GLU A 44 -2.84 1.01 19.13
N ILE A 45 -3.44 0.41 18.10
CA ILE A 45 -2.73 -0.51 17.19
C ILE A 45 -1.62 0.24 16.44
N ILE A 46 -1.92 1.43 15.91
CA ILE A 46 -0.91 2.24 15.19
C ILE A 46 0.24 2.60 16.12
N LYS A 47 -0.02 3.09 17.34
CA LYS A 47 1.01 3.41 18.34
C LYS A 47 1.87 2.20 18.71
N LYS A 48 1.25 1.05 18.97
CA LYS A 48 2.00 -0.18 19.29
C LYS A 48 2.93 -0.59 18.16
N GLY A 49 2.44 -0.60 16.91
CA GLY A 49 3.27 -0.94 15.74
C GLY A 49 4.35 0.11 15.45
N SER A 50 4.07 1.41 15.67
CA SER A 50 5.05 2.50 15.54
C SER A 50 6.19 2.34 16.54
N LYS A 51 5.90 2.03 17.83
CA LYS A 51 6.92 1.77 18.87
C LYS A 51 7.80 0.56 18.55
N LEU A 52 7.28 -0.41 17.78
CA LEU A 52 8.07 -1.54 17.29
C LEU A 52 8.90 -1.20 16.03
N GLY A 53 8.75 0.03 15.51
CA GLY A 53 9.50 0.54 14.37
C GLY A 53 8.87 0.25 13.01
N PHE A 54 7.67 -0.37 12.93
CA PHE A 54 7.08 -0.73 11.63
C PHE A 54 6.74 0.48 10.76
N ARG A 55 6.33 1.61 11.35
CA ARG A 55 6.01 2.84 10.60
C ARG A 55 7.26 3.52 10.02
N THR A 56 8.38 3.47 10.74
CA THR A 56 9.65 4.15 10.41
C THR A 56 10.72 3.20 9.89
N ALA A 57 10.34 1.97 9.54
CA ALA A 57 11.25 0.88 9.20
C ALA A 57 12.29 1.23 8.11
N VAL A 58 11.90 2.00 7.10
CA VAL A 58 12.77 2.34 5.96
C VAL A 58 13.49 3.68 6.10
N VAL A 59 13.16 4.48 7.11
CA VAL A 59 13.83 5.76 7.34
C VAL A 59 15.31 5.51 7.65
N PRO A 60 16.26 6.29 7.07
CA PRO A 60 17.67 6.13 7.35
C PRO A 60 18.03 6.26 8.84
N LYS A 61 19.05 5.53 9.27
CA LYS A 61 19.49 5.47 10.69
C LYS A 61 19.90 6.85 11.21
N GLU A 62 20.45 7.71 10.36
CA GLU A 62 20.83 9.10 10.68
C GLU A 62 19.65 9.99 11.12
N TYR A 63 18.41 9.62 10.71
CA TYR A 63 17.17 10.28 11.14
C TYR A 63 16.43 9.50 12.22
N GLY A 64 17.06 8.48 12.82
CA GLY A 64 16.47 7.65 13.88
C GLY A 64 15.58 6.49 13.38
N GLY A 65 15.61 6.19 12.08
CA GLY A 65 14.92 5.03 11.50
C GLY A 65 15.76 3.75 11.55
N HIS A 66 15.29 2.72 10.84
CA HIS A 66 15.93 1.40 10.86
C HIS A 66 16.65 1.06 9.55
N ALA A 67 16.34 1.74 8.45
CA ALA A 67 16.93 1.51 7.13
C ALA A 67 16.91 0.03 6.69
N ILE A 68 15.80 -0.69 6.95
CA ILE A 68 15.69 -2.10 6.59
C ILE A 68 15.73 -2.28 5.07
N ASP A 69 16.40 -3.34 4.62
CA ASP A 69 16.53 -3.72 3.22
C ASP A 69 15.20 -4.20 2.60
N PHE A 70 15.13 -4.36 1.28
CA PHE A 70 13.91 -4.75 0.60
C PHE A 70 13.47 -6.18 0.92
N VAL A 71 14.39 -7.10 1.15
CA VAL A 71 14.07 -8.45 1.62
C VAL A 71 13.39 -8.37 2.99
N THR A 72 13.94 -7.60 3.92
CA THR A 72 13.32 -7.39 5.24
C THR A 72 11.95 -6.70 5.13
N GLN A 73 11.81 -5.70 4.25
CA GLN A 73 10.52 -5.06 3.99
C GLN A 73 9.47 -6.06 3.51
N ALA A 74 9.83 -6.94 2.57
CA ALA A 74 8.93 -7.97 2.05
C ALA A 74 8.52 -8.97 3.14
N LEU A 75 9.47 -9.43 3.96
CA LEU A 75 9.20 -10.33 5.09
C LEU A 75 8.28 -9.69 6.13
N VAL A 76 8.58 -8.47 6.56
CA VAL A 76 7.77 -7.72 7.53
C VAL A 76 6.35 -7.51 7.01
N MET A 77 6.22 -7.12 5.73
CA MET A 77 4.92 -6.88 5.12
C MET A 77 4.08 -8.15 5.03
N ALA A 78 4.67 -9.28 4.60
CA ALA A 78 3.97 -10.55 4.53
C ALA A 78 3.47 -11.01 5.91
N GLU A 79 4.32 -10.94 6.94
CA GLU A 79 3.92 -11.33 8.29
C GLU A 79 2.84 -10.41 8.89
N LEU A 80 2.94 -9.09 8.71
CA LEU A 80 1.89 -8.16 9.17
C LEU A 80 0.56 -8.42 8.43
N ALA A 81 0.62 -8.62 7.11
CA ALA A 81 -0.57 -8.86 6.29
C ALA A 81 -1.24 -10.20 6.58
N ARG A 82 -0.47 -11.21 7.03
CA ARG A 82 -0.99 -12.48 7.54
C ARG A 82 -1.88 -12.28 8.78
N GLY A 83 -1.65 -11.23 9.56
CA GLY A 83 -2.53 -10.81 10.64
C GLY A 83 -3.74 -10.02 10.14
N ASP A 84 -3.48 -8.98 9.34
CA ASP A 84 -4.51 -8.17 8.66
C ASP A 84 -3.87 -7.32 7.56
N SER A 85 -4.33 -7.49 6.33
CA SER A 85 -3.81 -6.79 5.15
C SER A 85 -4.01 -5.28 5.21
N ALA A 86 -5.12 -4.80 5.72
CA ALA A 86 -5.45 -3.38 5.82
C ALA A 86 -4.65 -2.67 6.91
N MET A 87 -4.50 -3.32 8.08
CA MET A 87 -3.71 -2.77 9.19
C MET A 87 -2.22 -2.71 8.85
N SER A 88 -1.69 -3.75 8.19
CA SER A 88 -0.30 -3.77 7.71
C SER A 88 -0.02 -2.62 6.76
N LYS A 89 -0.97 -2.31 5.86
CA LYS A 89 -0.86 -1.21 4.90
C LYS A 89 -0.78 0.16 5.57
N ALA A 90 -1.41 0.35 6.73
CA ALA A 90 -1.33 1.59 7.47
C ALA A 90 0.11 1.96 7.88
N PHE A 91 0.97 0.96 8.15
CA PHE A 91 2.39 1.16 8.43
C PHE A 91 3.20 1.39 7.15
N SER A 92 3.07 0.50 6.18
CA SER A 92 3.89 0.53 4.96
C SER A 92 3.56 1.70 4.04
N GLN A 93 2.36 2.27 4.12
CA GLN A 93 2.05 3.52 3.42
C GLN A 93 3.02 4.64 3.77
N CYS A 94 3.57 4.62 4.99
CA CYS A 94 4.56 5.60 5.42
C CYS A 94 5.95 5.35 4.80
N TRP A 95 6.28 4.14 4.35
CA TRP A 95 7.63 3.79 3.89
C TRP A 95 8.07 4.60 2.69
N LYS A 96 7.33 4.52 1.59
CA LYS A 96 7.64 5.27 0.36
C LYS A 96 7.80 6.76 0.62
N TRP A 97 6.88 7.34 1.39
CA TRP A 97 6.80 8.78 1.56
C TRP A 97 7.83 9.31 2.55
N SER A 98 8.11 8.60 3.64
CA SER A 98 9.20 8.97 4.55
C SER A 98 10.57 8.79 3.89
N HIS A 99 10.74 7.75 3.06
CA HIS A 99 11.93 7.60 2.24
C HIS A 99 12.10 8.79 1.27
N LEU A 100 11.02 9.18 0.58
CA LEU A 100 11.07 10.34 -0.32
C LEU A 100 11.46 11.63 0.43
N ILE A 101 10.91 11.87 1.63
CA ILE A 101 11.31 13.04 2.44
C ILE A 101 12.81 12.95 2.75
N SER A 102 13.28 11.81 3.20
CA SER A 102 14.69 11.64 3.59
C SER A 102 15.68 11.86 2.45
N GLN A 103 15.28 11.52 1.19
CA GLN A 103 16.17 11.58 0.03
C GLN A 103 16.02 12.87 -0.80
N ALA A 104 14.80 13.36 -1.00
CA ALA A 104 14.52 14.43 -1.96
C ALA A 104 14.18 15.79 -1.37
N CYS A 105 13.90 15.85 -0.07
CA CYS A 105 13.55 17.11 0.59
C CYS A 105 14.78 17.90 1.07
N THR A 106 14.64 19.22 1.13
CA THR A 106 15.65 20.12 1.72
C THR A 106 15.77 19.88 3.23
N GLN A 107 16.85 20.38 3.86
CA GLN A 107 17.01 20.25 5.31
C GLN A 107 15.86 20.93 6.06
N ASP A 108 15.44 22.14 5.64
CA ASP A 108 14.27 22.83 6.20
C ASP A 108 12.99 21.96 6.13
N GLN A 109 12.75 21.31 4.98
CA GLN A 109 11.59 20.41 4.84
C GLN A 109 11.70 19.16 5.74
N LYS A 110 12.91 18.61 5.89
CA LYS A 110 13.15 17.49 6.82
C LYS A 110 12.88 17.88 8.27
N ASP A 111 13.36 19.05 8.69
CA ASP A 111 13.15 19.55 10.05
C ASP A 111 11.67 19.82 10.34
N ARG A 112 10.93 20.33 9.37
CA ARG A 112 9.49 20.60 9.50
C ARG A 112 8.59 19.36 9.39
N PHE A 113 9.00 18.33 8.65
CA PHE A 113 8.11 17.23 8.30
C PHE A 113 8.62 15.84 8.69
N LEU A 114 9.93 15.54 8.51
CA LEU A 114 10.46 14.23 8.88
C LEU A 114 10.64 14.11 10.38
N LYS A 115 11.15 15.15 11.05
CA LYS A 115 11.34 15.14 12.50
C LYS A 115 10.01 14.93 13.25
N PRO A 116 8.93 15.70 13.02
CA PRO A 116 7.63 15.41 13.66
C PRO A 116 7.07 14.04 13.30
N PHE A 117 7.29 13.57 12.05
CA PHE A 117 6.90 12.21 11.67
C PHE A 117 7.62 11.16 12.51
N MET A 118 8.89 11.32 12.82
CA MET A 118 9.65 10.37 13.65
C MET A 118 9.20 10.40 15.11
N GLU A 119 8.88 11.56 15.66
CA GLU A 119 8.55 11.78 17.09
C GLU A 119 7.12 11.38 17.47
N ASP A 120 6.18 11.38 16.52
CA ASP A 120 4.75 11.12 16.79
C ASP A 120 4.31 9.74 16.26
N ASP A 121 4.04 8.81 17.15
CA ASP A 121 3.62 7.44 16.85
C ASP A 121 2.30 7.36 16.03
N THR A 122 1.52 8.44 15.98
CA THR A 122 0.27 8.52 15.21
C THR A 122 0.41 9.30 13.90
N PHE A 123 1.62 9.71 13.54
CA PHE A 123 1.85 10.48 12.32
C PHE A 123 1.85 9.56 11.09
N VAL A 124 0.71 9.42 10.44
CA VAL A 124 0.60 8.68 9.18
C VAL A 124 0.61 9.62 7.98
N LEU A 125 1.10 9.11 6.84
CA LEU A 125 1.31 9.84 5.61
C LEU A 125 0.28 9.43 4.55
N GLY A 126 -0.05 10.35 3.64
CA GLY A 126 -0.93 10.09 2.50
C GLY A 126 -0.40 10.68 1.20
N LYS A 127 -0.92 10.21 0.06
CA LYS A 127 -0.60 10.72 -1.27
C LYS A 127 -1.86 11.01 -2.06
N GLY A 128 -2.07 12.26 -2.44
CA GLY A 128 -3.21 12.69 -3.27
C GLY A 128 -2.85 12.71 -4.75
N ILE A 129 -3.30 11.68 -5.50
CA ILE A 129 -3.18 11.59 -6.96
C ILE A 129 -4.56 11.60 -7.59
N THR A 130 -5.38 10.62 -7.25
CA THR A 130 -6.68 10.35 -7.88
C THR A 130 -7.67 11.48 -7.67
N GLU A 131 -8.44 11.80 -8.71
CA GLU A 131 -9.48 12.82 -8.71
C GLU A 131 -10.81 12.22 -9.18
N PRO A 132 -11.97 12.86 -8.93
CA PRO A 132 -13.27 12.31 -9.33
C PRO A 132 -13.38 11.97 -10.82
N SER A 133 -12.65 12.68 -11.66
CA SER A 133 -12.67 12.53 -13.12
C SER A 133 -11.42 11.86 -13.70
N GLY A 134 -10.49 11.37 -12.88
CA GLY A 134 -9.24 10.79 -13.36
C GLY A 134 -8.45 10.04 -12.30
N GLY A 135 -7.79 8.97 -12.68
CA GLY A 135 -6.97 8.14 -11.81
C GLY A 135 -5.86 7.43 -12.59
N SER A 136 -6.22 6.46 -13.40
CA SER A 136 -5.26 5.67 -14.20
C SER A 136 -4.55 6.50 -15.29
N ASP A 137 -5.18 7.53 -15.83
CA ASP A 137 -4.60 8.49 -16.78
C ASP A 137 -3.40 9.26 -16.21
N ASN A 138 -3.30 9.42 -14.89
CA ASN A 138 -2.13 9.97 -14.20
C ASN A 138 -0.92 9.02 -14.19
N ARG A 139 -1.13 7.72 -14.43
CA ARG A 139 -0.10 6.68 -14.41
C ARG A 139 0.47 6.36 -15.79
N LEU A 140 -0.21 6.79 -16.83
CA LEU A 140 0.25 6.80 -18.22
C LEU A 140 0.10 8.21 -18.75
N PRO A 141 1.07 9.12 -18.50
CA PRO A 141 0.93 10.53 -18.82
C PRO A 141 0.63 10.72 -20.31
N PRO A 142 -0.57 11.20 -20.69
CA PRO A 142 -0.89 11.53 -22.05
C PRO A 142 -0.24 12.87 -22.45
N ASP A 143 -0.08 13.07 -23.74
CA ASP A 143 0.45 14.34 -24.28
C ASP A 143 -0.61 15.45 -24.35
N ASP A 144 -1.89 15.11 -24.13
CA ASP A 144 -2.99 16.09 -24.08
C ASP A 144 -2.92 16.91 -22.77
N PRO A 145 -2.83 18.26 -22.85
CA PRO A 145 -2.85 19.12 -21.66
C PRO A 145 -4.13 19.02 -20.82
N LYS A 146 -5.24 18.55 -21.40
CA LYS A 146 -6.52 18.39 -20.69
C LYS A 146 -6.63 17.10 -19.88
N ALA A 147 -5.72 16.15 -20.10
CA ALA A 147 -5.73 14.88 -19.40
C ALA A 147 -5.00 14.92 -18.06
N GLY A 148 -5.25 13.93 -17.22
CA GLY A 148 -4.57 13.75 -15.93
C GLY A 148 -5.01 14.72 -14.84
N VAL A 149 -4.07 15.16 -14.01
CA VAL A 149 -4.32 15.99 -12.81
C VAL A 149 -5.04 17.29 -13.16
N LYS A 150 -6.15 17.58 -12.49
CA LYS A 150 -7.00 18.78 -12.68
C LYS A 150 -7.02 19.72 -11.49
N LEU A 151 -6.69 19.24 -10.27
CA LEU A 151 -6.48 20.12 -9.12
C LEU A 151 -5.40 21.15 -9.47
N ARG A 152 -5.74 22.44 -9.41
CA ARG A 152 -4.91 23.56 -9.90
C ARG A 152 -4.20 24.26 -8.76
N GLY A 153 -3.00 24.74 -9.06
CA GLY A 153 -2.23 25.62 -8.22
C GLY A 153 -1.77 26.87 -8.95
N GLU A 154 -2.10 28.03 -8.42
CA GLU A 154 -1.68 29.34 -8.94
C GLU A 154 -0.72 30.00 -7.96
N ARG A 155 0.43 30.47 -8.45
CA ARG A 155 1.44 31.10 -7.62
C ARG A 155 1.13 32.58 -7.39
N GLN A 156 1.12 32.99 -6.14
CA GLN A 156 0.98 34.39 -5.71
C GLN A 156 2.16 34.73 -4.77
N GLY A 157 3.23 35.30 -5.33
CA GLY A 157 4.47 35.53 -4.60
C GLY A 157 5.10 34.22 -4.09
N ASP A 158 5.28 34.10 -2.78
CA ASP A 158 5.81 32.90 -2.13
C ASP A 158 4.73 31.92 -1.66
N THR A 159 3.49 32.10 -2.07
CA THR A 159 2.35 31.24 -1.74
C THR A 159 1.72 30.69 -3.00
N TRP A 160 1.26 29.44 -2.94
CA TRP A 160 0.39 28.82 -3.94
C TRP A 160 -1.03 28.77 -3.43
N ILE A 161 -1.98 29.08 -4.29
CA ILE A 161 -3.41 28.97 -4.05
C ILE A 161 -3.89 27.72 -4.77
N LEU A 162 -4.34 26.73 -4.00
CA LEU A 162 -4.80 25.45 -4.55
C LEU A 162 -6.32 25.38 -4.56
N ASN A 163 -6.89 24.92 -5.68
CA ASN A 163 -8.32 24.69 -5.86
C ASN A 163 -8.60 23.38 -6.58
N GLY A 164 -9.55 22.60 -6.06
CA GLY A 164 -9.96 21.32 -6.60
C GLY A 164 -10.08 20.25 -5.52
N GLU A 165 -10.13 19.00 -5.95
CA GLU A 165 -10.37 17.88 -5.05
C GLU A 165 -9.58 16.63 -5.44
N LYS A 166 -9.31 15.79 -4.46
CA LYS A 166 -8.75 14.44 -4.62
C LYS A 166 -9.71 13.44 -3.98
N THR A 167 -9.81 12.25 -4.56
CA THR A 167 -10.72 11.21 -4.09
C THR A 167 -10.02 9.86 -3.91
N PHE A 168 -10.57 8.98 -3.09
CA PHE A 168 -10.01 7.68 -2.74
C PHE A 168 -8.60 7.73 -2.14
N ILE A 169 -8.26 8.84 -1.50
CA ILE A 169 -6.91 9.05 -0.97
C ILE A 169 -6.68 8.22 0.28
N ALA A 170 -5.68 7.37 0.22
CA ALA A 170 -5.21 6.57 1.33
C ALA A 170 -4.78 7.48 2.49
N ASN A 171 -5.30 7.21 3.69
CA ASN A 171 -5.17 8.07 4.87
C ASN A 171 -5.66 9.52 4.66
N GLY A 172 -6.47 9.80 3.63
CA GLY A 172 -6.91 11.16 3.27
C GLY A 172 -7.61 11.93 4.39
N ASN A 173 -8.27 11.20 5.29
CA ASN A 173 -8.98 11.78 6.45
C ASN A 173 -8.17 11.73 7.75
N VAL A 174 -7.14 10.89 7.87
CA VAL A 174 -6.39 10.66 9.11
C VAL A 174 -4.92 11.07 9.03
N GLY A 175 -4.37 11.22 7.83
CA GLY A 175 -2.98 11.64 7.62
C GLY A 175 -2.69 13.01 8.21
N LYS A 176 -1.46 13.22 8.68
CA LYS A 176 -0.99 14.52 9.19
C LYS A 176 -0.18 15.29 8.16
N LEU A 177 0.35 14.59 7.15
CA LEU A 177 1.07 15.18 6.03
C LEU A 177 0.71 14.42 4.74
N PHE A 178 0.48 15.17 3.69
CA PHE A 178 0.12 14.63 2.38
C PHE A 178 1.10 15.09 1.31
N PHE A 179 1.42 14.19 0.40
CA PHE A 179 2.09 14.49 -0.87
C PHE A 179 1.00 14.73 -1.91
N LEU A 180 0.99 15.89 -2.55
CA LEU A 180 -0.10 16.29 -3.43
C LEU A 180 0.42 16.61 -4.82
N ASP A 181 -0.10 15.92 -5.84
CA ASP A 181 0.12 16.27 -7.24
C ASP A 181 -0.85 17.38 -7.63
N VAL A 182 -0.29 18.51 -8.04
CA VAL A 182 -1.03 19.72 -8.39
C VAL A 182 -0.63 20.18 -9.78
N ARG A 183 -1.60 20.45 -10.64
CA ARG A 183 -1.36 21.07 -11.95
C ARG A 183 -1.03 22.55 -11.78
N THR A 184 0.20 22.91 -12.09
CA THR A 184 0.73 24.27 -11.97
C THR A 184 0.99 24.94 -13.32
N ASP A 185 0.93 24.17 -14.42
CA ASP A 185 0.85 24.68 -15.80
C ASP A 185 -0.39 24.11 -16.51
N PRO A 186 -1.43 24.92 -16.77
CA PRO A 186 -2.65 24.46 -17.42
C PRO A 186 -2.48 24.15 -18.91
N ASN A 187 -1.42 24.61 -19.55
CA ASN A 187 -1.21 24.53 -21.00
C ASN A 187 -0.22 23.42 -21.40
N ALA A 188 0.56 22.91 -20.44
CA ALA A 188 1.54 21.87 -20.70
C ALA A 188 0.93 20.45 -20.56
N PRO A 189 1.50 19.44 -21.26
CA PRO A 189 1.15 18.05 -21.03
C PRO A 189 1.52 17.61 -19.61
N LEU A 190 0.86 16.58 -19.10
CA LEU A 190 0.95 16.13 -17.71
C LEU A 190 2.40 16.03 -17.19
N ARG A 191 3.33 15.51 -18.01
CA ARG A 191 4.75 15.34 -17.64
C ARG A 191 5.46 16.64 -17.27
N ASN A 192 5.01 17.78 -17.81
CA ASN A 192 5.62 19.11 -17.65
C ASN A 192 4.67 20.10 -16.97
N ALA A 193 3.60 19.63 -16.35
CA ALA A 193 2.52 20.45 -15.84
C ALA A 193 2.28 20.31 -14.33
N VAL A 194 2.91 19.34 -13.69
CA VAL A 194 2.56 18.95 -12.31
C VAL A 194 3.72 19.20 -11.37
N THR A 195 3.40 19.82 -10.25
CA THR A 195 4.29 20.06 -9.11
C THR A 195 3.87 19.20 -7.93
N LEU A 196 4.85 18.66 -7.21
CA LEU A 196 4.63 17.86 -5.99
C LEU A 196 4.77 18.75 -4.77
N PHE A 197 3.75 18.77 -3.92
CA PHE A 197 3.69 19.55 -2.69
C PHE A 197 3.62 18.70 -1.43
N LEU A 198 4.19 19.20 -0.35
CA LEU A 198 3.96 18.77 1.04
C LEU A 198 2.81 19.59 1.63
N ILE A 199 1.72 18.90 2.00
CA ILE A 199 0.50 19.54 2.52
C ILE A 199 0.25 19.03 3.95
N PRO A 200 0.54 19.85 4.98
CA PRO A 200 0.10 19.55 6.34
C PRO A 200 -1.42 19.52 6.45
N LYS A 201 -1.94 18.72 7.39
CA LYS A 201 -3.39 18.57 7.61
C LYS A 201 -4.10 19.89 7.99
N ASP A 202 -3.39 20.78 8.64
CA ASP A 202 -3.87 22.09 9.11
C ASP A 202 -3.71 23.21 8.08
N THR A 203 -3.38 22.88 6.83
CA THR A 203 -3.26 23.87 5.74
C THR A 203 -4.56 24.67 5.58
N PRO A 204 -4.53 26.01 5.69
CA PRO A 204 -5.73 26.84 5.51
C PRO A 204 -6.37 26.62 4.15
N GLY A 205 -7.68 26.37 4.10
CA GLY A 205 -8.43 26.07 2.87
C GLY A 205 -8.41 24.61 2.45
N PHE A 206 -7.73 23.73 3.20
CA PHE A 206 -7.85 22.27 3.06
C PHE A 206 -8.86 21.72 4.06
N ARG A 207 -9.73 20.83 3.60
CA ARG A 207 -10.62 20.04 4.45
C ARG A 207 -10.80 18.62 3.94
N VAL A 208 -11.10 17.72 4.86
CA VAL A 208 -11.49 16.34 4.56
C VAL A 208 -12.94 16.32 4.09
N GLY A 209 -13.23 15.57 3.04
CA GLY A 209 -14.57 15.28 2.57
C GLY A 209 -15.09 13.94 3.08
N LYS A 210 -15.73 13.18 2.19
CA LYS A 210 -16.30 11.86 2.49
C LYS A 210 -15.21 10.84 2.79
N VAL A 211 -15.48 9.95 3.75
CA VAL A 211 -14.71 8.73 3.99
C VAL A 211 -15.46 7.55 3.35
N PHE A 212 -14.78 6.75 2.55
CA PHE A 212 -15.42 5.70 1.74
C PHE A 212 -15.64 4.42 2.54
N ASN A 213 -16.88 3.90 2.47
CA ASN A 213 -17.25 2.60 3.00
C ASN A 213 -16.94 1.52 1.96
N LYS A 214 -15.74 0.95 2.02
CA LYS A 214 -15.27 -0.06 1.07
C LYS A 214 -15.75 -1.46 1.44
N SER A 215 -15.78 -2.36 0.46
CA SER A 215 -16.07 -3.78 0.68
C SER A 215 -14.96 -4.50 1.45
N GLY A 216 -13.70 -4.18 1.19
CA GLY A 216 -12.50 -4.69 1.86
C GLY A 216 -11.55 -3.57 2.32
N TRP A 217 -10.48 -3.94 3.02
CA TRP A 217 -9.49 -3.00 3.55
C TRP A 217 -10.08 -1.87 4.38
N ARG A 218 -11.08 -2.18 5.19
CA ARG A 218 -11.86 -1.15 5.88
C ARG A 218 -11.05 -0.38 6.93
N PHE A 219 -10.11 -1.02 7.62
CA PHE A 219 -9.20 -0.35 8.55
C PHE A 219 -8.34 0.71 7.87
N TYR A 220 -7.87 0.45 6.66
CA TYR A 220 -7.08 1.38 5.85
C TYR A 220 -7.99 2.37 5.14
N GLN A 221 -8.27 3.49 5.80
CA GLN A 221 -9.27 4.44 5.36
C GLN A 221 -8.88 5.18 4.08
N ASN A 222 -9.85 5.39 3.20
CA ASN A 222 -9.72 6.25 2.03
C ASN A 222 -10.73 7.39 2.15
N GLY A 223 -10.28 8.62 1.91
CA GLY A 223 -11.09 9.81 2.02
C GLY A 223 -10.95 10.75 0.81
N GLU A 224 -11.83 11.74 0.78
CA GLU A 224 -11.74 12.89 -0.12
C GLU A 224 -10.93 14.00 0.55
N MET A 225 -10.20 14.73 -0.27
CA MET A 225 -9.44 15.92 0.11
C MET A 225 -9.95 17.09 -0.75
N ILE A 226 -10.43 18.15 -0.12
CA ILE A 226 -11.04 19.28 -0.78
C ILE A 226 -10.23 20.54 -0.49
N PHE A 227 -9.87 21.24 -1.55
CA PHE A 227 -9.04 22.44 -1.52
C PHE A 227 -9.85 23.64 -2.07
N GLU A 228 -10.13 24.60 -1.20
CA GLU A 228 -10.89 25.83 -1.52
C GLU A 228 -10.01 27.05 -1.15
N ASN A 229 -9.33 27.60 -2.14
CA ASN A 229 -8.32 28.64 -1.97
C ASN A 229 -7.25 28.26 -0.92
N ALA A 230 -6.85 26.99 -0.92
CA ALA A 230 -5.90 26.48 0.05
C ALA A 230 -4.52 27.13 -0.15
N ARG A 231 -3.98 27.69 0.93
CA ARG A 231 -2.75 28.50 0.90
C ARG A 231 -1.55 27.64 1.30
N VAL A 232 -0.67 27.39 0.34
CA VAL A 232 0.51 26.55 0.52
C VAL A 232 1.80 27.34 0.25
N PRO A 233 2.73 27.42 1.20
CA PRO A 233 4.02 28.09 0.99
C PRO A 233 4.81 27.45 -0.15
N HIS A 234 5.53 28.25 -0.94
CA HIS A 234 6.42 27.74 -1.98
C HIS A 234 7.52 26.81 -1.40
N ALA A 235 7.93 27.04 -0.17
CA ALA A 235 8.86 26.18 0.56
C ALA A 235 8.36 24.74 0.78
N ASN A 236 7.07 24.45 0.50
CA ASN A 236 6.51 23.11 0.55
C ASN A 236 6.57 22.35 -0.79
N VAL A 237 7.15 22.93 -1.84
CA VAL A 237 7.39 22.24 -3.12
C VAL A 237 8.55 21.26 -2.96
N ILE A 238 8.35 20.02 -3.40
CA ILE A 238 9.43 19.02 -3.49
C ILE A 238 10.03 19.08 -4.90
N GLY A 239 11.34 19.30 -4.96
CA GLY A 239 12.06 19.37 -6.22
C GLY A 239 11.75 20.64 -7.00
N GLN A 240 11.47 20.51 -8.30
CA GLN A 240 11.22 21.63 -9.21
C GLN A 240 9.73 21.81 -9.49
N VAL A 241 9.30 23.05 -9.71
CA VAL A 241 7.97 23.38 -10.24
C VAL A 241 7.80 22.70 -11.58
N ASN A 242 6.64 22.08 -11.81
CA ASN A 242 6.31 21.28 -13.01
C ASN A 242 7.16 20.02 -13.19
N GLY A 243 7.96 19.63 -12.18
CA GLY A 243 8.92 18.53 -12.25
C GLY A 243 8.43 17.19 -11.71
N ALA A 244 7.20 17.09 -11.19
CA ALA A 244 6.72 15.86 -10.53
C ALA A 244 6.75 14.61 -11.43
N TYR A 245 6.54 14.77 -12.74
CA TYR A 245 6.51 13.69 -13.73
C TYR A 245 7.66 13.76 -14.74
N ALA A 246 8.58 14.72 -14.62
CA ALA A 246 9.67 14.93 -15.61
C ALA A 246 10.54 13.67 -15.81
N ASN A 247 10.79 12.94 -14.73
CA ASN A 247 11.56 11.69 -14.74
C ASN A 247 10.69 10.43 -14.79
N SER A 248 9.35 10.59 -14.92
CA SER A 248 8.43 9.47 -15.08
C SER A 248 8.52 8.99 -16.53
N THR A 249 9.30 7.96 -16.76
CA THR A 249 9.48 7.33 -18.08
C THR A 249 8.22 6.62 -18.56
N GLY A 250 7.16 6.54 -17.75
CA GLY A 250 6.06 5.61 -17.99
C GLY A 250 6.54 4.15 -17.95
N ASP A 251 7.74 3.93 -17.37
CA ASP A 251 8.43 2.67 -17.39
C ASP A 251 7.68 1.61 -16.59
N ALA A 252 7.69 0.41 -17.11
CA ALA A 252 7.08 -0.78 -16.53
C ALA A 252 7.92 -1.41 -15.42
N SER A 253 9.02 -0.75 -15.01
CA SER A 253 9.90 -1.29 -13.94
C SER A 253 9.15 -1.51 -12.62
N GLY A 254 8.00 -0.86 -12.47
CA GLY A 254 7.22 -0.92 -11.25
C GLY A 254 7.72 0.03 -10.17
N ASP A 255 6.92 0.17 -9.13
CA ASP A 255 7.24 0.96 -7.96
C ASP A 255 7.63 0.02 -6.82
N LEU A 256 8.89 0.05 -6.43
CA LEU A 256 9.41 -0.82 -5.37
C LEU A 256 8.67 -0.69 -4.06
N PHE A 257 8.44 0.55 -3.63
CA PHE A 257 7.68 0.82 -2.41
C PHE A 257 6.16 0.69 -2.59
N GLY A 258 5.68 0.47 -3.81
CA GLY A 258 4.28 0.25 -4.11
C GLY A 258 4.04 -1.19 -4.57
N ASP A 259 4.58 -1.55 -5.72
CA ASP A 259 4.27 -2.82 -6.36
C ASP A 259 4.88 -4.03 -5.61
N LEU A 260 6.15 -3.95 -5.17
CA LEU A 260 6.77 -5.02 -4.40
C LEU A 260 6.14 -5.16 -3.00
N GLU A 261 5.91 -4.04 -2.33
CA GLU A 261 5.29 -4.01 -1.00
C GLU A 261 3.87 -4.58 -1.03
N LEU A 262 3.06 -4.23 -2.05
CA LEU A 262 1.72 -4.78 -2.22
C LEU A 262 1.75 -6.27 -2.59
N ALA A 263 2.70 -6.72 -3.40
CA ALA A 263 2.87 -8.15 -3.68
C ALA A 263 3.24 -8.95 -2.42
N ALA A 264 4.08 -8.38 -1.54
CA ALA A 264 4.38 -8.97 -0.24
C ALA A 264 3.17 -8.98 0.70
N ASN A 265 2.33 -7.94 0.66
CA ASN A 265 1.06 -7.92 1.38
C ASN A 265 0.12 -9.04 0.89
N ALA A 266 -0.01 -9.21 -0.44
CA ALA A 266 -0.80 -10.29 -1.02
C ALA A 266 -0.30 -11.68 -0.58
N LEU A 267 1.02 -11.87 -0.51
CA LEU A 267 1.64 -13.09 0.00
C LEU A 267 1.18 -13.39 1.44
N GLY A 268 1.14 -12.39 2.32
CA GLY A 268 0.66 -12.56 3.69
C GLY A 268 -0.81 -12.97 3.78
N VAL A 269 -1.66 -12.43 2.90
CA VAL A 269 -3.08 -12.86 2.79
C VAL A 269 -3.17 -14.31 2.31
N CYS A 270 -2.36 -14.71 1.32
CA CYS A 270 -2.30 -16.09 0.85
C CYS A 270 -1.84 -17.05 1.95
N ASP A 271 -0.85 -16.66 2.76
CA ASP A 271 -0.43 -17.43 3.93
C ASP A 271 -1.58 -17.61 4.94
N ALA A 272 -2.30 -16.53 5.27
CA ALA A 272 -3.44 -16.59 6.17
C ALA A 272 -4.55 -17.51 5.63
N ALA A 273 -4.86 -17.45 4.34
CA ALA A 273 -5.85 -18.28 3.70
C ALA A 273 -5.45 -19.78 3.73
N CYS A 274 -4.19 -20.07 3.43
CA CYS A 274 -3.67 -21.44 3.52
C CYS A 274 -3.75 -21.99 4.95
N GLU A 275 -3.38 -21.20 5.96
CA GLU A 275 -3.46 -21.61 7.36
C GLU A 275 -4.90 -21.89 7.79
N GLN A 276 -5.83 -20.98 7.49
CA GLN A 276 -7.25 -21.17 7.80
C GLN A 276 -7.80 -22.48 7.19
N SER A 277 -7.51 -22.72 5.90
CA SER A 277 -7.94 -23.94 5.20
C SER A 277 -7.33 -25.22 5.79
N ILE A 278 -6.03 -25.17 6.14
CA ILE A 278 -5.32 -26.33 6.73
C ILE A 278 -5.86 -26.62 8.12
N ASP A 279 -6.08 -25.63 8.96
CA ASP A 279 -6.59 -25.81 10.32
C ASP A 279 -8.02 -26.33 10.32
N LEU A 280 -8.87 -25.79 9.44
CA LEU A 280 -10.23 -26.32 9.25
C LEU A 280 -10.19 -27.77 8.78
N ALA A 281 -9.37 -28.07 7.77
CA ALA A 281 -9.29 -29.44 7.22
C ALA A 281 -8.82 -30.49 8.23
N ARG A 282 -8.00 -30.08 9.21
CA ARG A 282 -7.52 -30.95 10.29
C ARG A 282 -8.55 -31.23 11.38
N THR A 283 -9.53 -30.35 11.55
CA THR A 283 -10.44 -30.36 12.70
C THR A 283 -11.89 -30.64 12.32
N ALA A 284 -12.36 -30.19 11.16
CA ALA A 284 -13.74 -30.33 10.73
C ALA A 284 -13.99 -31.66 10.00
N THR A 285 -15.22 -32.17 10.15
CA THR A 285 -15.68 -33.40 9.52
C THR A 285 -16.89 -33.13 8.62
N GLN A 286 -16.96 -33.83 7.48
CA GLN A 286 -18.12 -33.85 6.60
C GLN A 286 -18.29 -35.25 6.01
N GLY A 287 -19.53 -35.76 5.95
CA GLY A 287 -19.79 -37.12 5.47
C GLY A 287 -19.11 -38.23 6.28
N GLY A 288 -18.87 -38.00 7.58
CA GLY A 288 -18.22 -38.96 8.50
C GLY A 288 -16.70 -39.06 8.38
N LYS A 289 -16.05 -38.17 7.63
CA LYS A 289 -14.58 -38.13 7.45
C LYS A 289 -14.06 -36.72 7.73
N LEU A 290 -12.79 -36.62 8.19
CA LEU A 290 -12.12 -35.31 8.28
C LEU A 290 -12.01 -34.69 6.89
N LEU A 291 -12.11 -33.37 6.79
CA LEU A 291 -11.98 -32.66 5.51
C LEU A 291 -10.61 -32.91 4.85
N LYS A 292 -9.54 -33.06 5.64
CA LYS A 292 -8.21 -33.44 5.12
C LYS A 292 -8.14 -34.77 4.39
N GLU A 293 -9.14 -35.67 4.57
CA GLU A 293 -9.22 -36.96 3.91
C GLU A 293 -10.03 -36.91 2.60
N GLN A 294 -10.64 -35.78 2.31
CA GLN A 294 -11.43 -35.58 1.10
C GLN A 294 -10.56 -35.06 -0.05
N GLN A 295 -10.58 -35.77 -1.19
CA GLN A 295 -9.76 -35.43 -2.36
C GLN A 295 -10.03 -34.00 -2.88
N SER A 296 -11.29 -33.57 -2.87
CA SER A 296 -11.68 -32.22 -3.29
C SER A 296 -11.00 -31.14 -2.44
N VAL A 297 -10.89 -31.33 -1.13
CA VAL A 297 -10.20 -30.41 -0.20
C VAL A 297 -8.68 -30.48 -0.38
N GLN A 298 -8.13 -31.70 -0.53
CA GLN A 298 -6.69 -31.90 -0.77
C GLN A 298 -6.22 -31.19 -2.04
N LEU A 299 -7.00 -31.27 -3.14
CA LEU A 299 -6.68 -30.57 -4.40
C LEU A 299 -6.67 -29.05 -4.23
N LYS A 300 -7.65 -28.49 -3.52
CA LYS A 300 -7.72 -27.04 -3.24
C LYS A 300 -6.53 -26.58 -2.40
N ILE A 301 -6.25 -27.25 -1.28
CA ILE A 301 -5.11 -26.90 -0.41
C ILE A 301 -3.77 -27.05 -1.15
N GLY A 302 -3.61 -28.12 -1.96
CA GLY A 302 -2.42 -28.31 -2.80
C GLY A 302 -2.22 -27.17 -3.80
N ARG A 303 -3.31 -26.71 -4.46
CA ARG A 303 -3.27 -25.57 -5.38
C ARG A 303 -2.91 -24.28 -4.66
N MET A 304 -3.56 -23.96 -3.53
CA MET A 304 -3.27 -22.78 -2.72
C MET A 304 -1.81 -22.76 -2.29
N SER A 305 -1.29 -23.86 -1.75
CA SER A 305 0.10 -23.96 -1.30
C SER A 305 1.10 -23.73 -2.43
N ALA A 306 0.86 -24.31 -3.62
CA ALA A 306 1.74 -24.13 -4.78
C ALA A 306 1.76 -22.68 -5.28
N LEU A 307 0.61 -22.02 -5.35
CA LEU A 307 0.50 -20.62 -5.75
C LEU A 307 1.18 -19.68 -4.75
N THR A 308 0.95 -19.92 -3.46
CA THR A 308 1.55 -19.10 -2.39
C THR A 308 3.07 -19.21 -2.40
N GLU A 309 3.63 -20.42 -2.59
CA GLU A 309 5.07 -20.62 -2.64
C GLU A 309 5.70 -20.03 -3.92
N ALA A 310 5.01 -20.11 -5.06
CA ALA A 310 5.44 -19.44 -6.28
C ALA A 310 5.51 -17.93 -6.12
N LEU A 311 4.49 -17.33 -5.47
CA LEU A 311 4.46 -15.90 -5.17
C LEU A 311 5.57 -15.51 -4.19
N ARG A 312 5.77 -16.30 -3.13
CA ARG A 312 6.86 -16.09 -2.14
C ARG A 312 8.22 -16.04 -2.81
N SER A 313 8.52 -17.04 -3.65
CA SER A 313 9.77 -17.14 -4.38
C SER A 313 10.00 -15.91 -5.27
N PHE A 314 8.97 -15.43 -5.95
CA PHE A 314 9.09 -14.28 -6.84
C PHE A 314 9.22 -12.96 -6.07
N VAL A 315 8.43 -12.76 -5.01
CA VAL A 315 8.54 -11.57 -4.13
C VAL A 315 9.95 -11.45 -3.55
N LEU A 316 10.46 -12.52 -2.95
CA LEU A 316 11.80 -12.51 -2.32
C LEU A 316 12.92 -12.35 -3.35
N ARG A 317 12.79 -12.93 -4.54
CA ARG A 317 13.73 -12.73 -5.64
C ARG A 317 13.77 -11.26 -6.07
N VAL A 318 12.64 -10.63 -6.29
CA VAL A 318 12.56 -9.21 -6.68
C VAL A 318 13.16 -8.31 -5.58
N ALA A 319 12.83 -8.58 -4.32
CA ALA A 319 13.41 -7.86 -3.18
C ALA A 319 14.94 -7.98 -3.14
N TYR A 320 15.46 -9.20 -3.26
CA TYR A 320 16.90 -9.46 -3.28
C TYR A 320 17.61 -8.78 -4.47
N GLU A 321 17.05 -8.86 -5.68
CA GLU A 321 17.60 -8.18 -6.85
C GLU A 321 17.80 -6.68 -6.59
N HIS A 322 16.87 -6.05 -5.88
CA HIS A 322 16.96 -4.64 -5.52
C HIS A 322 18.03 -4.36 -4.48
N ASP A 323 18.14 -5.18 -3.45
CA ASP A 323 19.18 -5.05 -2.42
C ASP A 323 20.58 -5.20 -3.03
N GLN A 324 20.72 -5.99 -4.09
CA GLN A 324 21.98 -6.11 -4.87
C GLN A 324 22.18 -4.95 -5.86
N ARG A 325 21.35 -3.90 -5.85
CA ARG A 325 21.38 -2.79 -6.81
C ARG A 325 21.26 -3.22 -8.28
N ALA A 326 20.82 -4.44 -8.52
CA ALA A 326 20.41 -4.87 -9.84
C ALA A 326 19.03 -4.26 -10.09
N HIS A 327 18.90 -3.34 -11.03
CA HIS A 327 17.61 -2.74 -11.39
C HIS A 327 16.64 -3.84 -11.83
N SER A 328 15.89 -4.38 -10.88
CA SER A 328 14.86 -5.36 -11.19
C SER A 328 13.66 -4.64 -11.80
N ALA A 329 13.49 -4.88 -13.09
CA ALA A 329 12.30 -4.44 -13.79
C ALA A 329 11.06 -5.32 -13.45
N ASN A 330 11.13 -6.12 -12.40
CA ASN A 330 10.18 -7.19 -12.11
C ASN A 330 9.13 -6.81 -11.06
N ALA A 331 9.23 -5.65 -10.40
CA ALA A 331 8.25 -5.22 -9.39
C ALA A 331 6.81 -5.17 -9.96
N GLY A 332 6.63 -4.60 -11.16
CA GLY A 332 5.34 -4.61 -11.85
C GLY A 332 4.87 -6.01 -12.26
N LEU A 333 5.80 -6.93 -12.61
CA LEU A 333 5.46 -8.32 -12.94
C LEU A 333 4.99 -9.08 -11.71
N VAL A 334 5.71 -8.98 -10.59
CA VAL A 334 5.32 -9.67 -9.36
C VAL A 334 3.99 -9.15 -8.82
N MET A 335 3.71 -7.85 -8.95
CA MET A 335 2.43 -7.27 -8.56
C MET A 335 1.27 -7.78 -9.43
N ASN A 336 1.46 -7.89 -10.75
CA ASN A 336 0.43 -8.46 -11.64
C ASN A 336 0.12 -9.92 -11.28
N LEU A 337 1.17 -10.71 -11.03
CA LEU A 337 1.01 -12.11 -10.62
C LEU A 337 0.33 -12.20 -9.23
N ALA A 338 0.74 -11.38 -8.28
CA ALA A 338 0.15 -11.33 -6.95
C ALA A 338 -1.34 -11.04 -6.98
N THR A 339 -1.79 -10.16 -7.88
CA THR A 339 -3.21 -9.80 -8.04
C THR A 339 -4.04 -11.02 -8.47
N ASP A 340 -3.54 -11.85 -9.36
CA ASP A 340 -4.25 -13.06 -9.81
C ASP A 340 -4.21 -14.14 -8.72
N ILE A 341 -3.06 -14.37 -8.11
CA ILE A 341 -2.87 -15.41 -7.09
C ILE A 341 -3.71 -15.13 -5.83
N ILE A 342 -3.72 -13.90 -5.33
CA ILE A 342 -4.45 -13.59 -4.10
C ILE A 342 -5.96 -13.83 -4.26
N GLN A 343 -6.52 -13.51 -5.41
CA GLN A 343 -7.95 -13.76 -5.69
C GLN A 343 -8.23 -15.24 -5.71
N GLU A 344 -7.48 -16.03 -6.49
CA GLU A 344 -7.66 -17.47 -6.57
C GLU A 344 -7.49 -18.15 -5.20
N VAL A 345 -6.47 -17.78 -4.43
CA VAL A 345 -6.20 -18.38 -3.12
C VAL A 345 -7.29 -18.02 -2.10
N ALA A 346 -7.76 -16.77 -2.08
CA ALA A 346 -8.85 -16.36 -1.19
C ALA A 346 -10.18 -17.06 -1.52
N GLU A 347 -10.51 -17.20 -2.81
CA GLU A 347 -11.70 -17.93 -3.26
C GLU A 347 -11.62 -19.42 -2.91
N LEU A 348 -10.47 -20.06 -3.12
CA LEU A 348 -10.26 -21.46 -2.73
C LEU A 348 -10.37 -21.65 -1.21
N ASN A 349 -9.91 -20.68 -0.40
CA ASN A 349 -10.10 -20.71 1.04
C ASN A 349 -11.59 -20.64 1.42
N ALA A 350 -12.35 -19.73 0.82
CA ALA A 350 -13.80 -19.65 1.03
C ALA A 350 -14.50 -20.95 0.64
N ASP A 351 -14.10 -21.55 -0.48
CA ASP A 351 -14.60 -22.85 -0.95
C ASP A 351 -14.30 -24.02 0.00
N VAL A 352 -13.16 -23.99 0.70
CA VAL A 352 -12.83 -25.00 1.73
C VAL A 352 -13.72 -24.84 2.96
N HIS A 353 -14.13 -23.60 3.26
CA HIS A 353 -15.06 -23.27 4.36
C HIS A 353 -16.54 -23.52 4.00
N ASP A 354 -16.84 -23.83 2.72
CA ASP A 354 -18.20 -24.12 2.21
C ASP A 354 -19.18 -22.97 2.56
N ALA A 355 -20.35 -23.28 3.11
CA ALA A 355 -21.34 -22.26 3.48
C ALA A 355 -20.82 -21.25 4.51
N ALA A 356 -19.90 -21.64 5.40
CA ALA A 356 -19.23 -20.71 6.32
C ALA A 356 -18.31 -19.71 5.60
N GLY A 357 -17.80 -20.04 4.41
CA GLY A 357 -16.92 -19.18 3.62
C GLY A 357 -17.59 -17.92 3.06
N ILE A 358 -18.93 -17.89 3.03
CA ILE A 358 -19.72 -16.72 2.59
C ILE A 358 -20.41 -15.98 3.73
N LEU A 359 -20.21 -16.41 4.96
CA LEU A 359 -20.67 -15.71 6.15
C LEU A 359 -19.69 -14.61 6.50
N ASP A 360 -20.15 -13.60 7.24
CA ASP A 360 -19.34 -12.49 7.72
C ASP A 360 -18.28 -12.94 8.75
N GLU A 361 -17.29 -13.68 8.26
CA GLU A 361 -16.19 -14.25 9.03
C GLU A 361 -14.83 -14.01 8.35
N ASN A 362 -13.78 -14.65 8.86
CA ASN A 362 -12.42 -14.42 8.36
C ASN A 362 -12.22 -14.84 6.90
N ALA A 363 -12.84 -15.94 6.45
CA ALA A 363 -12.71 -16.40 5.06
C ALA A 363 -13.35 -15.42 4.07
N ASP A 364 -14.57 -14.95 4.35
CA ASP A 364 -15.26 -13.90 3.58
C ASP A 364 -14.44 -12.60 3.56
N LYS A 365 -13.91 -12.18 4.73
CA LYS A 365 -13.06 -10.99 4.80
C LYS A 365 -11.86 -11.08 3.87
N LEU A 366 -11.17 -12.23 3.79
CA LEU A 366 -10.02 -12.40 2.90
C LEU A 366 -10.41 -12.26 1.42
N VAL A 367 -11.59 -12.75 1.01
CA VAL A 367 -12.11 -12.56 -0.37
C VAL A 367 -12.38 -11.09 -0.64
N ARG A 368 -13.05 -10.39 0.27
CA ARG A 368 -13.33 -8.94 0.13
C ARG A 368 -12.05 -8.10 0.12
N ASP A 369 -11.08 -8.46 0.93
CA ASP A 369 -9.77 -7.80 0.92
C ASP A 369 -9.03 -8.09 -0.39
N ALA A 370 -9.00 -9.34 -0.87
CA ALA A 370 -8.33 -9.73 -2.11
C ALA A 370 -8.89 -8.97 -3.33
N PHE A 371 -10.19 -8.71 -3.37
CA PHE A 371 -10.82 -7.95 -4.46
C PHE A 371 -10.22 -6.54 -4.65
N ILE A 372 -9.65 -5.95 -3.61
CA ILE A 372 -9.07 -4.60 -3.67
C ILE A 372 -7.84 -4.54 -4.60
N TRP A 373 -7.07 -5.63 -4.76
CA TRP A 373 -5.83 -5.62 -5.57
C TRP A 373 -6.06 -5.24 -7.02
N SER A 374 -7.13 -5.70 -7.65
CA SER A 374 -7.47 -5.34 -9.03
C SER A 374 -7.74 -3.85 -9.25
N HIS A 375 -8.00 -3.10 -8.16
CA HIS A 375 -8.28 -1.67 -8.18
C HIS A 375 -7.13 -0.80 -7.67
N LEU A 376 -6.10 -1.40 -7.08
CA LEU A 376 -4.96 -0.66 -6.51
C LEU A 376 -3.80 -0.51 -7.50
N ALA A 377 -3.15 -1.60 -7.84
CA ALA A 377 -1.92 -1.57 -8.63
C ALA A 377 -1.87 -2.64 -9.73
N GLY A 378 -2.52 -3.80 -9.55
CA GLY A 378 -2.64 -4.86 -10.55
C GLY A 378 -3.69 -4.59 -11.63
N ASP A 379 -4.04 -3.33 -11.85
CA ASP A 379 -5.05 -2.90 -12.83
C ASP A 379 -4.58 -3.00 -14.29
N ALA A 380 -5.48 -2.72 -15.22
CA ALA A 380 -5.20 -2.76 -16.64
C ALA A 380 -4.02 -1.86 -17.06
N VAL A 381 -3.82 -0.72 -16.37
CA VAL A 381 -2.70 0.20 -16.67
C VAL A 381 -1.37 -0.45 -16.34
N GLN A 382 -1.25 -1.13 -15.19
CA GLN A 382 -0.03 -1.85 -14.84
C GLN A 382 0.25 -3.00 -15.80
N ARG A 383 -0.78 -3.76 -16.19
CA ARG A 383 -0.65 -4.84 -17.20
C ARG A 383 -0.20 -4.30 -18.57
N MET A 384 -0.76 -3.17 -19.00
CA MET A 384 -0.34 -2.50 -20.25
C MET A 384 1.12 -2.02 -20.18
N LYS A 385 1.57 -1.48 -19.05
CA LYS A 385 2.97 -1.06 -18.87
C LYS A 385 3.92 -2.23 -19.04
N VAL A 386 3.62 -3.36 -18.39
CA VAL A 386 4.39 -4.61 -18.53
C VAL A 386 4.41 -5.07 -19.97
N ALA A 387 3.26 -5.14 -20.66
CA ALA A 387 3.18 -5.56 -22.07
C ALA A 387 4.02 -4.65 -22.97
N ARG A 388 3.90 -3.32 -22.84
CA ARG A 388 4.69 -2.35 -23.61
C ARG A 388 6.20 -2.52 -23.42
N ARG A 389 6.64 -2.96 -22.25
CA ARG A 389 8.06 -3.24 -21.99
C ARG A 389 8.53 -4.51 -22.69
N VAL A 390 7.74 -5.58 -22.64
CA VAL A 390 8.09 -6.87 -23.26
C VAL A 390 8.06 -6.79 -24.78
N LEU A 391 7.23 -5.89 -25.35
CA LEU A 391 7.10 -5.68 -26.79
C LEU A 391 8.16 -4.72 -27.38
N LYS A 392 9.01 -4.08 -26.58
CA LYS A 392 10.15 -3.28 -27.03
C LYS A 392 11.34 -4.17 -27.35
#